data_d7eb939f7b3cedee176f307e5e1d56a3
#
_entry.id   d7eb939f7b3cedee176f307e5e1d56a3
#
_cell.length_a   1.000
_cell.length_b   1.000
_cell.length_c   1.000
_cell.angle_alpha   90.00
_cell.angle_beta   90.00
_cell.angle_gamma   90.00
#
_symmetry.space_group_name_H-M   'P 1'
#
loop_
_entity.id
_entity.type
_entity.pdbx_description
1 polymer ?
#
loop_
_entity_poly.entity_id
_entity_poly.type
_entity_poly.pdbx_seq_one_letter_code
_entity_poly.pdbx_strand_id
1 'polypeptide(L)'
;MRGLEKARELYESRGTELIHRLFPEYEDKIAVGLAGHGSECFGYDDELSEDHDFEEGFCLWIDDDTDREIGLELSRAYRQLKGGGAISSALAEQSRGVRRIGDFYRRYTGCAGAPDSWQAWLYLPSHALAEASNGQVWRDGQGLFSSIRREILTGMPEDVRKKRLAAKLITMAQAGQYNYSRCIGHGEEGGAMLAMGEFVNAACAAVFLLNRRHMPYYKWQFRALGELEKLGELREPLEFLLTGENDSAGQKLKAELVEDICAQVVRELRTQGLSCGSWDYLEPHALDLM
;
A
#
# COMPACT_ATOMS: atom_id res chain seq x y z
N MET A 1 -15.29 1.83 17.24
CA MET A 1 -14.24 2.86 17.03
C MET A 1 -13.10 2.17 16.29
N ARG A 2 -12.58 2.75 15.22
CA ARG A 2 -11.49 2.14 14.43
C ARG A 2 -10.17 2.17 15.19
N GLY A 3 -9.27 1.24 14.92
CA GLY A 3 -8.01 1.11 15.64
C GLY A 3 -7.14 2.36 15.58
N LEU A 4 -7.15 3.07 14.43
CA LEU A 4 -6.46 4.36 14.28
C LEU A 4 -7.02 5.44 15.23
N GLU A 5 -8.34 5.48 15.44
CA GLU A 5 -9.01 6.42 16.34
C GLU A 5 -8.70 6.08 17.81
N LYS A 6 -8.77 4.79 18.18
CA LYS A 6 -8.40 4.29 19.52
C LYS A 6 -6.94 4.63 19.86
N ALA A 7 -6.02 4.39 18.91
CA ALA A 7 -4.61 4.72 19.08
C ALA A 7 -4.37 6.22 19.27
N ARG A 8 -5.08 7.06 18.52
CA ARG A 8 -5.01 8.52 18.64
C ARG A 8 -5.55 9.00 19.98
N GLU A 9 -6.70 8.49 20.41
CA GLU A 9 -7.30 8.82 21.72
C GLU A 9 -6.36 8.44 22.87
N LEU A 10 -5.71 7.27 22.82
CA LEU A 10 -4.72 6.86 23.80
C LEU A 10 -3.53 7.83 23.83
N TYR A 11 -3.04 8.26 22.66
CA TYR A 11 -1.98 9.25 22.58
C TYR A 11 -2.40 10.60 23.16
N GLU A 12 -3.55 11.13 22.74
CA GLU A 12 -4.04 12.45 23.19
C GLU A 12 -4.35 12.47 24.70
N SER A 13 -4.91 11.39 25.25
CA SER A 13 -5.31 11.32 26.67
C SER A 13 -4.15 11.03 27.63
N ARG A 14 -3.14 10.24 27.20
CA ARG A 14 -2.08 9.75 28.10
C ARG A 14 -0.68 9.93 27.53
N GLY A 15 -0.51 9.78 26.22
CA GLY A 15 0.79 9.83 25.55
C GLY A 15 1.39 11.24 25.56
N THR A 16 0.58 12.24 25.34
CA THR A 16 1.00 13.67 25.35
C THR A 16 1.57 14.06 26.71
N GLU A 17 0.83 13.74 27.81
CA GLU A 17 1.29 14.03 29.17
C GLU A 17 2.58 13.26 29.52
N LEU A 18 2.68 11.98 29.10
CA LEU A 18 3.88 11.18 29.34
C LEU A 18 5.12 11.84 28.74
N ILE A 19 5.03 12.24 27.44
CA ILE A 19 6.15 12.87 26.73
C ILE A 19 6.51 14.21 27.40
N HIS A 20 5.52 15.07 27.60
CA HIS A 20 5.72 16.40 28.18
C HIS A 20 6.35 16.36 29.57
N ARG A 21 5.93 15.44 30.42
CA ARG A 21 6.40 15.33 31.80
C ARG A 21 7.77 14.66 31.94
N LEU A 22 8.00 13.59 31.18
CA LEU A 22 9.21 12.78 31.34
C LEU A 22 10.34 13.14 30.36
N PHE A 23 9.99 13.69 29.21
CA PHE A 23 10.95 13.97 28.12
C PHE A 23 10.76 15.38 27.52
N PRO A 24 10.63 16.47 28.32
CA PRO A 24 10.31 17.80 27.80
C PRO A 24 11.36 18.32 26.82
N GLU A 25 12.63 18.00 26.99
CA GLU A 25 13.73 18.45 26.11
C GLU A 25 13.79 17.68 24.77
N TYR A 26 13.10 16.54 24.70
CA TYR A 26 13.06 15.68 23.51
C TYR A 26 11.70 15.73 22.81
N GLU A 27 10.79 16.52 23.31
CA GLU A 27 9.41 16.57 22.85
C GLU A 27 9.29 16.80 21.34
N ASP A 28 10.13 17.67 20.76
CA ASP A 28 10.17 17.93 19.33
C ASP A 28 10.94 16.88 18.52
N LYS A 29 11.74 16.04 19.18
CA LYS A 29 12.51 14.96 18.56
C LYS A 29 11.72 13.65 18.47
N ILE A 30 10.56 13.55 19.12
CA ILE A 30 9.71 12.37 19.14
C ILE A 30 8.57 12.55 18.15
N ALA A 31 8.60 11.84 17.03
CA ALA A 31 7.46 11.75 16.13
C ALA A 31 6.46 10.69 16.66
N VAL A 32 5.17 10.99 16.55
CA VAL A 32 4.09 10.14 17.08
C VAL A 32 3.00 9.90 16.04
N GLY A 33 2.54 8.67 15.97
CA GLY A 33 1.48 8.30 15.03
C GLY A 33 1.18 6.82 15.04
N LEU A 34 0.51 6.37 13.98
CA LEU A 34 0.28 4.96 13.67
C LEU A 34 0.47 4.74 12.19
N ALA A 35 1.43 3.90 11.80
CA ALA A 35 1.75 3.55 10.41
C ALA A 35 2.40 2.16 10.34
N GLY A 36 2.40 1.57 9.16
CA GLY A 36 3.04 0.29 8.89
C GLY A 36 2.07 -0.84 8.64
N HIS A 37 2.42 -2.04 9.13
CA HIS A 37 1.61 -3.23 8.98
C HIS A 37 0.34 -3.16 9.84
N GLY A 38 -0.76 -3.71 9.32
CA GLY A 38 -2.06 -3.81 10.00
C GLY A 38 -3.19 -3.10 9.25
N SER A 39 -4.40 -3.66 9.34
CA SER A 39 -5.61 -3.10 8.71
C SER A 39 -5.94 -1.72 9.22
N GLU A 40 -5.71 -1.47 10.50
CA GLU A 40 -5.94 -0.19 11.17
C GLU A 40 -5.05 0.92 10.61
N CYS A 41 -3.81 0.60 10.15
CA CYS A 41 -2.94 1.57 9.50
C CYS A 41 -3.48 2.04 8.14
N PHE A 42 -4.36 1.26 7.51
CA PHE A 42 -5.09 1.65 6.30
C PHE A 42 -6.49 2.19 6.59
N GLY A 43 -6.98 2.07 7.83
CA GLY A 43 -8.37 2.38 8.20
C GLY A 43 -9.37 1.34 7.68
N TYR A 44 -8.91 0.11 7.45
CA TYR A 44 -9.69 -1.01 6.91
C TYR A 44 -10.06 -2.06 7.94
N ASP A 45 -9.75 -1.80 9.20
CA ASP A 45 -10.12 -2.65 10.32
C ASP A 45 -11.63 -2.71 10.52
N ASP A 46 -12.10 -3.89 10.89
CA ASP A 46 -13.49 -4.25 11.20
C ASP A 46 -13.55 -5.12 12.46
N GLU A 47 -14.73 -5.59 12.83
CA GLU A 47 -14.94 -6.43 14.02
C GLU A 47 -14.16 -7.75 13.97
N LEU A 48 -13.92 -8.31 12.78
CA LEU A 48 -13.13 -9.53 12.59
C LEU A 48 -11.63 -9.27 12.75
N SER A 49 -11.17 -8.05 12.48
CA SER A 49 -9.76 -7.67 12.64
C SER A 49 -9.36 -7.50 14.10
N GLU A 50 -10.32 -7.28 15.01
CA GLU A 50 -10.07 -7.11 16.45
C GLU A 50 -9.72 -8.44 17.15
N ASP A 51 -10.07 -9.61 16.57
CA ASP A 51 -9.93 -10.91 17.23
C ASP A 51 -8.50 -11.50 17.19
N HIS A 52 -7.63 -11.09 16.28
CA HIS A 52 -6.39 -11.82 16.02
C HIS A 52 -5.08 -11.04 16.22
N ASP A 53 -5.03 -9.72 15.97
CA ASP A 53 -3.79 -8.95 16.00
C ASP A 53 -3.96 -7.52 16.54
N PHE A 54 -5.12 -7.20 17.13
CA PHE A 54 -5.38 -5.85 17.64
C PHE A 54 -4.62 -5.62 18.95
N GLU A 55 -3.55 -4.84 18.87
CA GLU A 55 -2.86 -4.31 20.03
C GLU A 55 -3.15 -2.82 20.17
N GLU A 56 -3.79 -2.41 21.28
CA GLU A 56 -3.92 -1.00 21.61
C GLU A 56 -2.53 -0.37 21.73
N GLY A 57 -2.32 0.76 21.03
CA GLY A 57 -1.07 1.47 21.12
C GLY A 57 -0.79 2.32 19.89
N PHE A 58 0.26 3.10 20.00
CA PHE A 58 0.77 3.98 18.94
C PHE A 58 2.27 3.83 18.79
N CYS A 59 2.83 4.43 17.75
CA CYS A 59 4.26 4.44 17.51
C CYS A 59 4.89 5.74 17.99
N LEU A 60 6.09 5.63 18.54
CA LEU A 60 7.00 6.72 18.87
C LEU A 60 8.26 6.53 18.02
N TRP A 61 8.51 7.43 17.08
CA TRP A 61 9.68 7.34 16.21
C TRP A 61 10.70 8.41 16.60
N ILE A 62 11.96 7.98 16.76
CA ILE A 62 13.09 8.81 17.17
C ILE A 62 14.28 8.55 16.25
N ASP A 63 15.18 9.50 16.12
CA ASP A 63 16.44 9.32 15.43
C ASP A 63 17.44 8.50 16.25
N ASP A 64 18.57 8.12 15.64
CA ASP A 64 19.59 7.28 16.29
C ASP A 64 20.27 7.98 17.47
N ASP A 65 20.41 9.31 17.47
CA ASP A 65 21.01 10.08 18.55
C ASP A 65 20.06 10.13 19.75
N THR A 66 18.81 10.45 19.51
CA THR A 66 17.74 10.45 20.53
C THR A 66 17.55 9.06 21.13
N ASP A 67 17.63 7.99 20.30
CA ASP A 67 17.52 6.59 20.80
C ASP A 67 18.67 6.24 21.77
N ARG A 68 19.90 6.67 21.48
CA ARG A 68 21.03 6.48 22.38
C ARG A 68 20.88 7.20 23.71
N GLU A 69 20.27 8.38 23.71
CA GLU A 69 20.06 9.21 24.89
C GLU A 69 18.90 8.74 25.76
N ILE A 70 17.72 8.50 25.18
CA ILE A 70 16.48 8.24 25.93
C ILE A 70 15.71 6.98 25.50
N GLY A 71 16.11 6.27 24.45
CA GLY A 71 15.30 5.19 23.83
C GLY A 71 14.87 4.10 24.82
N LEU A 72 15.76 3.68 25.72
CA LEU A 72 15.43 2.68 26.73
C LEU A 72 14.43 3.20 27.78
N GLU A 73 14.59 4.44 28.22
CA GLU A 73 13.71 5.07 29.21
C GLU A 73 12.33 5.35 28.61
N LEU A 74 12.31 5.86 27.39
CA LEU A 74 11.08 6.10 26.64
C LEU A 74 10.31 4.78 26.41
N SER A 75 11.00 3.70 26.06
CA SER A 75 10.39 2.37 25.89
C SER A 75 9.81 1.81 27.20
N ARG A 76 10.48 2.06 28.33
CA ARG A 76 9.96 1.67 29.66
C ARG A 76 8.73 2.48 30.02
N ALA A 77 8.75 3.80 29.82
CA ALA A 77 7.64 4.68 30.09
C ALA A 77 6.41 4.33 29.23
N TYR A 78 6.62 4.04 27.94
CA TYR A 78 5.55 3.58 27.05
C TYR A 78 4.91 2.26 27.50
N ARG A 79 5.70 1.26 27.92
CA ARG A 79 5.17 -0.01 28.46
C ARG A 79 4.34 0.18 29.74
N GLN A 80 4.76 1.08 30.62
CA GLN A 80 3.98 1.42 31.82
C GLN A 80 2.65 2.08 31.48
N LEU A 81 2.61 2.94 30.44
CA LEU A 81 1.39 3.56 29.95
C LEU A 81 0.35 2.51 29.52
N LYS A 82 0.79 1.40 28.91
CA LYS A 82 -0.06 0.26 28.49
C LYS A 82 -0.50 -0.67 29.63
N GLY A 83 -0.10 -0.43 30.87
CA GLY A 83 -0.52 -1.22 32.03
C GLY A 83 0.29 -2.51 32.27
N GLY A 84 1.44 -2.66 31.65
CA GLY A 84 2.38 -3.78 31.92
C GLY A 84 1.88 -5.18 31.54
N GLY A 85 0.83 -5.27 30.72
CA GLY A 85 0.29 -6.54 30.23
C GLY A 85 1.28 -7.34 29.41
N ALA A 86 1.13 -8.67 29.40
CA ALA A 86 1.95 -9.56 28.58
C ALA A 86 1.75 -9.23 27.10
N ILE A 87 2.86 -9.20 26.36
CA ILE A 87 2.90 -8.98 24.91
C ILE A 87 2.14 -10.13 24.23
N SER A 88 1.09 -9.81 23.47
CA SER A 88 0.21 -10.83 22.90
C SER A 88 0.82 -11.61 21.74
N SER A 89 1.76 -11.02 21.00
CA SER A 89 2.56 -11.72 19.99
C SER A 89 3.86 -10.97 19.68
N ALA A 90 4.90 -11.69 19.22
CA ALA A 90 6.15 -11.09 18.77
C ALA A 90 5.98 -10.17 17.53
N LEU A 91 4.92 -10.37 16.75
CA LEU A 91 4.57 -9.55 15.59
C LEU A 91 3.90 -8.22 16.03
N ALA A 92 3.03 -8.28 17.03
CA ALA A 92 2.38 -7.10 17.60
C ALA A 92 3.39 -6.18 18.29
N GLU A 93 4.36 -6.74 19.04
CA GLU A 93 5.48 -5.98 19.62
C GLU A 93 6.31 -5.24 18.54
N GLN A 94 6.36 -5.81 17.34
CA GLN A 94 7.07 -5.20 16.21
C GLN A 94 6.29 -4.07 15.52
N SER A 95 5.01 -3.86 15.81
CA SER A 95 4.17 -2.88 15.11
C SER A 95 3.85 -1.61 15.92
N ARG A 96 4.08 -1.61 17.24
CA ARG A 96 3.80 -0.48 18.16
C ARG A 96 4.99 -0.17 19.05
N GLY A 97 4.97 0.99 19.71
CA GLY A 97 6.00 1.40 20.66
C GLY A 97 7.11 2.26 20.09
N VAL A 98 8.23 2.31 20.82
CA VAL A 98 9.38 3.15 20.47
C VAL A 98 10.24 2.47 19.41
N ARG A 99 10.58 3.23 18.37
CA ARG A 99 11.39 2.74 17.25
C ARG A 99 12.30 3.81 16.70
N ARG A 100 13.45 3.41 16.21
CA ARG A 100 14.26 4.30 15.39
C ARG A 100 13.59 4.50 14.03
N ILE A 101 13.59 5.74 13.56
CA ILE A 101 13.05 6.11 12.23
C ILE A 101 13.68 5.26 11.13
N GLY A 102 15.01 5.13 11.17
CA GLY A 102 15.76 4.34 10.19
C GLY A 102 15.39 2.86 10.19
N ASP A 103 15.11 2.26 11.35
CA ASP A 103 14.71 0.84 11.44
C ASP A 103 13.28 0.61 10.96
N PHE A 104 12.37 1.55 11.22
CA PHE A 104 11.02 1.50 10.67
C PHE A 104 11.07 1.45 9.14
N TYR A 105 11.77 2.38 8.49
CA TYR A 105 11.82 2.42 7.04
C TYR A 105 12.62 1.25 6.44
N ARG A 106 13.71 0.83 7.07
CA ARG A 106 14.53 -0.31 6.58
C ARG A 106 13.74 -1.59 6.42
N ARG A 107 12.72 -1.80 7.25
CA ARG A 107 11.82 -2.95 7.15
C ARG A 107 11.09 -3.00 5.80
N TYR A 108 10.77 -1.85 5.22
CA TYR A 108 9.96 -1.74 4.00
C TYR A 108 10.77 -1.42 2.75
N THR A 109 11.79 -0.59 2.89
CA THR A 109 12.58 -0.07 1.76
C THR A 109 13.97 -0.71 1.62
N GLY A 110 14.41 -1.45 2.65
CA GLY A 110 15.76 -2.00 2.72
C GLY A 110 16.83 -0.99 3.17
N CYS A 111 16.53 0.31 3.25
CA CYS A 111 17.41 1.36 3.70
C CYS A 111 16.76 2.20 4.82
N ALA A 112 17.53 3.08 5.46
CA ALA A 112 17.07 3.86 6.61
C ALA A 112 16.12 5.02 6.24
N GLY A 113 15.64 5.07 5.00
CA GLY A 113 14.81 6.14 4.46
C GLY A 113 13.98 5.68 3.27
N ALA A 114 13.67 6.61 2.37
CA ALA A 114 13.09 6.30 1.07
C ALA A 114 14.08 5.48 0.20
N PRO A 115 13.61 4.76 -0.82
CA PRO A 115 14.49 4.02 -1.73
C PRO A 115 15.55 4.95 -2.35
N ASP A 116 16.81 4.59 -2.23
CA ASP A 116 17.98 5.42 -2.58
C ASP A 116 18.46 5.27 -4.02
N SER A 117 17.85 4.36 -4.78
CA SER A 117 18.22 4.07 -6.17
C SER A 117 17.02 3.77 -7.03
N TRP A 118 17.14 4.01 -8.35
CA TRP A 118 16.08 3.66 -9.30
C TRP A 118 15.80 2.15 -9.32
N GLN A 119 16.80 1.31 -9.05
CA GLN A 119 16.64 -0.14 -8.93
C GLN A 119 15.76 -0.49 -7.72
N ALA A 120 16.01 0.13 -6.57
CA ALA A 120 15.17 -0.06 -5.39
C ALA A 120 13.71 0.33 -5.68
N TRP A 121 13.47 1.49 -6.28
CA TRP A 121 12.13 1.90 -6.72
C TRP A 121 11.48 0.94 -7.71
N LEU A 122 12.27 0.34 -8.61
CA LEU A 122 11.75 -0.57 -9.63
C LEU A 122 11.34 -1.91 -9.04
N TYR A 123 12.13 -2.48 -8.14
CA TYR A 123 11.98 -3.86 -7.67
C TYR A 123 11.25 -3.99 -6.32
N LEU A 124 11.18 -2.92 -5.52
CA LEU A 124 10.45 -3.00 -4.26
C LEU A 124 8.95 -3.29 -4.49
N PRO A 125 8.38 -4.22 -3.72
CA PRO A 125 6.96 -4.52 -3.79
C PRO A 125 6.11 -3.27 -3.46
N SER A 126 5.06 -3.03 -4.24
CA SER A 126 4.20 -1.86 -4.05
C SER A 126 3.58 -1.82 -2.65
N HIS A 127 3.19 -2.99 -2.11
CA HIS A 127 2.60 -3.07 -0.77
C HIS A 127 3.58 -2.67 0.35
N ALA A 128 4.87 -2.93 0.19
CA ALA A 128 5.88 -2.49 1.15
C ALA A 128 5.97 -0.96 1.18
N LEU A 129 5.96 -0.30 0.01
CA LEU A 129 5.92 1.16 -0.07
C LEU A 129 4.59 1.74 0.46
N ALA A 130 3.48 1.04 0.24
CA ALA A 130 2.19 1.40 0.80
C ALA A 130 2.20 1.34 2.34
N GLU A 131 2.73 0.28 2.94
CA GLU A 131 2.87 0.15 4.40
C GLU A 131 3.86 1.17 5.00
N ALA A 132 4.96 1.49 4.31
CA ALA A 132 5.92 2.50 4.74
C ALA A 132 5.32 3.92 4.78
N SER A 133 4.23 4.17 4.05
CA SER A 133 3.67 5.50 3.86
C SER A 133 2.19 5.65 4.22
N ASN A 134 1.55 4.60 4.76
CA ASN A 134 0.16 4.63 5.23
C ASN A 134 0.00 5.32 6.59
N GLY A 135 -1.18 5.19 7.16
CA GLY A 135 -1.49 5.62 8.52
C GLY A 135 -1.51 7.14 8.71
N GLN A 136 -1.35 7.55 9.96
CA GLN A 136 -1.36 8.95 10.35
C GLN A 136 -0.17 9.29 11.26
N VAL A 137 0.39 10.48 11.05
CA VAL A 137 1.37 11.10 11.94
C VAL A 137 0.68 12.26 12.63
N TRP A 138 0.60 12.22 13.95
CA TRP A 138 -0.10 13.23 14.75
C TRP A 138 0.84 14.32 15.26
N ARG A 139 2.12 13.97 15.40
CA ARG A 139 3.18 14.86 15.81
C ARG A 139 4.49 14.49 15.15
N ASP A 140 5.23 15.46 14.68
CA ASP A 140 6.59 15.30 14.17
C ASP A 140 7.25 16.70 14.14
N GLY A 141 7.76 17.17 15.30
CA GLY A 141 8.26 18.52 15.46
C GLY A 141 9.42 18.86 14.54
N GLN A 142 10.34 17.91 14.33
CA GLN A 142 11.47 18.06 13.41
C GLN A 142 11.14 17.70 11.97
N GLY A 143 10.02 17.03 11.71
CA GLY A 143 9.59 16.61 10.38
C GLY A 143 10.39 15.47 9.77
N LEU A 144 11.27 14.80 10.53
CA LEU A 144 12.17 13.76 10.02
C LEU A 144 11.39 12.55 9.48
N PHE A 145 10.46 12.01 10.26
CA PHE A 145 9.64 10.88 9.83
C PHE A 145 8.74 11.26 8.66
N SER A 146 8.09 12.40 8.75
CA SER A 146 7.16 12.90 7.73
C SER A 146 7.84 13.24 6.41
N SER A 147 9.09 13.70 6.43
CA SER A 147 9.86 13.98 5.21
C SER A 147 10.15 12.72 4.40
N ILE A 148 10.61 11.65 5.07
CA ILE A 148 10.85 10.34 4.43
C ILE A 148 9.52 9.77 3.90
N ARG A 149 8.46 9.83 4.70
CA ARG A 149 7.12 9.39 4.29
C ARG A 149 6.65 10.10 3.02
N ARG A 150 6.84 11.42 2.94
CA ARG A 150 6.49 12.21 1.76
C ARG A 150 7.33 11.81 0.56
N GLU A 151 8.62 11.59 0.74
CA GLU A 151 9.52 11.13 -0.32
C GLU A 151 9.06 9.76 -0.86
N ILE A 152 8.65 8.83 -0.01
CA ILE A 152 8.09 7.54 -0.45
C ILE A 152 6.81 7.77 -1.26
N LEU A 153 5.92 8.65 -0.82
CA LEU A 153 4.64 8.93 -1.49
C LEU A 153 4.80 9.60 -2.86
N THR A 154 5.79 10.46 -3.03
CA THR A 154 5.89 11.35 -4.20
C THR A 154 7.20 11.23 -5.00
N GLY A 155 8.20 10.54 -4.46
CA GLY A 155 9.57 10.53 -4.98
C GLY A 155 9.87 9.44 -6.00
N MET A 156 8.92 8.57 -6.35
CA MET A 156 9.15 7.55 -7.39
C MET A 156 9.54 8.25 -8.71
N PRO A 157 10.74 7.97 -9.27
CA PRO A 157 11.16 8.56 -10.54
C PRO A 157 10.17 8.23 -11.67
N GLU A 158 9.90 9.22 -12.51
CA GLU A 158 8.89 9.07 -13.57
C GLU A 158 9.22 7.93 -14.55
N ASP A 159 10.49 7.76 -14.88
CA ASP A 159 10.94 6.67 -15.77
C ASP A 159 10.73 5.30 -15.13
N VAL A 160 10.89 5.19 -13.80
CA VAL A 160 10.59 3.96 -13.07
C VAL A 160 9.08 3.70 -13.07
N ARG A 161 8.27 4.73 -12.81
CA ARG A 161 6.80 4.62 -12.86
C ARG A 161 6.34 4.15 -14.22
N LYS A 162 6.84 4.74 -15.29
CA LYS A 162 6.53 4.36 -16.68
C LYS A 162 6.93 2.91 -16.97
N LYS A 163 8.13 2.49 -16.58
CA LYS A 163 8.58 1.09 -16.73
C LYS A 163 7.69 0.10 -15.99
N ARG A 164 7.33 0.40 -14.75
CA ARG A 164 6.41 -0.44 -13.97
C ARG A 164 5.03 -0.49 -14.63
N LEU A 165 4.52 0.63 -15.11
CA LEU A 165 3.25 0.70 -15.82
C LEU A 165 3.30 -0.09 -17.12
N ALA A 166 4.33 0.07 -17.95
CA ALA A 166 4.51 -0.70 -19.18
C ALA A 166 4.48 -2.21 -18.94
N ALA A 167 5.18 -2.68 -17.91
CA ALA A 167 5.16 -4.10 -17.55
C ALA A 167 3.74 -4.59 -17.18
N LYS A 168 2.94 -3.76 -16.50
CA LYS A 168 1.54 -4.11 -16.18
C LYS A 168 0.64 -4.10 -17.40
N LEU A 169 0.81 -3.16 -18.32
CA LEU A 169 0.06 -3.14 -19.58
C LEU A 169 0.38 -4.36 -20.45
N ILE A 170 1.64 -4.79 -20.52
CA ILE A 170 2.03 -6.02 -21.23
C ILE A 170 1.35 -7.23 -20.58
N THR A 171 1.36 -7.33 -19.23
CA THR A 171 0.69 -8.43 -18.54
C THR A 171 -0.82 -8.42 -18.80
N MET A 172 -1.47 -7.26 -18.77
CA MET A 172 -2.89 -7.13 -19.10
C MET A 172 -3.20 -7.58 -20.53
N ALA A 173 -2.40 -7.13 -21.51
CA ALA A 173 -2.55 -7.55 -22.90
C ALA A 173 -2.42 -9.07 -23.06
N GLN A 174 -1.35 -9.63 -22.52
CA GLN A 174 -1.06 -11.07 -22.67
C GLN A 174 -2.04 -11.94 -21.88
N ALA A 175 -2.35 -11.60 -20.65
CA ALA A 175 -3.20 -12.42 -19.80
C ALA A 175 -4.69 -12.27 -20.17
N GLY A 176 -5.18 -11.03 -20.27
CA GLY A 176 -6.59 -10.73 -20.53
C GLY A 176 -6.96 -10.79 -22.00
N GLN A 177 -6.40 -9.88 -22.81
CA GLN A 177 -6.81 -9.73 -24.22
C GLN A 177 -6.41 -10.91 -25.10
N TYR A 178 -5.31 -11.64 -24.77
CA TYR A 178 -4.84 -12.74 -25.59
C TYR A 178 -5.12 -14.12 -24.98
N ASN A 179 -4.59 -14.42 -23.79
CA ASN A 179 -4.57 -15.79 -23.28
C ASN A 179 -5.91 -16.27 -22.72
N TYR A 180 -6.71 -15.42 -22.06
CA TYR A 180 -7.97 -15.82 -21.44
C TYR A 180 -8.89 -16.54 -22.45
N SER A 181 -9.28 -15.84 -23.52
CA SER A 181 -10.18 -16.38 -24.54
C SER A 181 -9.57 -17.58 -25.28
N ARG A 182 -8.25 -17.60 -25.44
CA ARG A 182 -7.53 -18.71 -26.07
C ARG A 182 -7.57 -19.97 -25.21
N CYS A 183 -7.35 -19.86 -23.91
CA CYS A 183 -7.47 -20.99 -22.98
C CYS A 183 -8.90 -21.52 -22.94
N ILE A 184 -9.92 -20.64 -22.90
CA ILE A 184 -11.34 -21.07 -23.00
C ILE A 184 -11.57 -21.84 -24.29
N GLY A 185 -11.11 -21.35 -25.44
CA GLY A 185 -11.27 -22.01 -26.75
C GLY A 185 -10.60 -23.39 -26.85
N HIS A 186 -9.58 -23.66 -26.05
CA HIS A 186 -8.91 -24.96 -25.96
C HIS A 186 -9.48 -25.87 -24.86
N GLY A 187 -10.48 -25.42 -24.08
CA GLY A 187 -11.02 -26.18 -22.95
C GLY A 187 -10.10 -26.19 -21.71
N GLU A 188 -9.10 -25.31 -21.67
CA GLU A 188 -8.13 -25.18 -20.57
C GLU A 188 -8.65 -24.20 -19.51
N GLU A 189 -9.71 -24.57 -18.81
CA GLU A 189 -10.40 -23.69 -17.85
C GLU A 189 -9.48 -23.23 -16.71
N GLY A 190 -8.63 -24.13 -16.18
CA GLY A 190 -7.65 -23.77 -15.15
C GLY A 190 -6.66 -22.72 -15.62
N GLY A 191 -6.17 -22.85 -16.87
CA GLY A 191 -5.30 -21.87 -17.51
C GLY A 191 -5.99 -20.52 -17.71
N ALA A 192 -7.27 -20.52 -18.10
CA ALA A 192 -8.06 -19.32 -18.25
C ALA A 192 -8.24 -18.57 -16.92
N MET A 193 -8.49 -19.29 -15.82
CA MET A 193 -8.64 -18.66 -14.49
C MET A 193 -7.32 -18.09 -13.97
N LEU A 194 -6.18 -18.76 -14.21
CA LEU A 194 -4.86 -18.20 -13.90
C LEU A 194 -4.59 -16.93 -14.71
N ALA A 195 -4.88 -16.92 -16.01
CA ALA A 195 -4.76 -15.76 -16.87
C ALA A 195 -5.64 -14.60 -16.36
N MET A 196 -6.88 -14.88 -15.96
CA MET A 196 -7.79 -13.89 -15.41
C MET A 196 -7.24 -13.29 -14.10
N GLY A 197 -6.69 -14.10 -13.20
CA GLY A 197 -6.05 -13.64 -11.97
C GLY A 197 -4.87 -12.69 -12.24
N GLU A 198 -4.01 -13.05 -13.19
CA GLU A 198 -2.88 -12.21 -13.63
C GLU A 198 -3.36 -10.89 -14.24
N PHE A 199 -4.40 -10.92 -15.08
CA PHE A 199 -5.00 -9.73 -15.66
C PHE A 199 -5.51 -8.79 -14.58
N VAL A 200 -6.33 -9.28 -13.65
CA VAL A 200 -6.93 -8.46 -12.59
C VAL A 200 -5.84 -7.84 -11.71
N ASN A 201 -4.84 -8.63 -11.30
CA ASN A 201 -3.73 -8.11 -10.49
C ASN A 201 -2.93 -7.03 -11.24
N ALA A 202 -2.67 -7.24 -12.54
CA ALA A 202 -1.98 -6.26 -13.37
C ALA A 202 -2.80 -4.99 -13.59
N ALA A 203 -4.10 -5.10 -13.84
CA ALA A 203 -5.01 -3.99 -14.02
C ALA A 203 -5.11 -3.13 -12.75
N CYS A 204 -5.30 -3.73 -11.58
CA CYS A 204 -5.25 -3.02 -10.32
C CYS A 204 -3.93 -2.25 -10.16
N ALA A 205 -2.78 -2.92 -10.37
CA ALA A 205 -1.48 -2.28 -10.25
C ALA A 205 -1.29 -1.12 -11.24
N ALA A 206 -1.80 -1.25 -12.48
CA ALA A 206 -1.77 -0.17 -13.47
C ALA A 206 -2.59 1.04 -13.01
N VAL A 207 -3.80 0.82 -12.47
CA VAL A 207 -4.65 1.91 -11.95
C VAL A 207 -3.97 2.62 -10.78
N PHE A 208 -3.33 1.91 -9.84
CA PHE A 208 -2.55 2.55 -8.77
C PHE A 208 -1.40 3.39 -9.32
N LEU A 209 -0.65 2.91 -10.32
CA LEU A 209 0.44 3.65 -10.96
C LEU A 209 -0.07 4.90 -11.72
N LEU A 210 -1.24 4.83 -12.36
CA LEU A 210 -1.90 5.98 -13.00
C LEU A 210 -2.34 7.04 -12.00
N ASN A 211 -2.67 6.64 -10.77
CA ASN A 211 -2.98 7.54 -9.65
C ASN A 211 -1.73 7.98 -8.85
N ARG A 212 -0.52 7.55 -9.23
CA ARG A 212 0.73 7.80 -8.46
C ARG A 212 0.63 7.35 -7.01
N ARG A 213 -0.02 6.22 -6.77
CA ARG A 213 -0.21 5.62 -5.46
C ARG A 213 0.44 4.24 -5.39
N HIS A 214 0.80 3.81 -4.21
CA HIS A 214 1.31 2.47 -3.97
C HIS A 214 0.15 1.53 -3.69
N MET A 215 0.07 0.43 -4.46
CA MET A 215 -0.95 -0.59 -4.28
C MET A 215 -0.69 -1.38 -2.99
N PRO A 216 -1.65 -1.48 -2.07
CA PRO A 216 -1.49 -2.26 -0.85
C PRO A 216 -1.47 -3.77 -1.12
N TYR A 217 -1.27 -4.56 -0.08
CA TYR A 217 -1.34 -6.02 -0.13
C TYR A 217 -2.71 -6.50 -0.61
N TYR A 218 -2.78 -7.65 -1.27
CA TYR A 218 -3.98 -8.13 -1.98
C TYR A 218 -5.27 -8.13 -1.14
N LYS A 219 -5.18 -8.32 0.19
CA LYS A 219 -6.34 -8.28 1.09
C LYS A 219 -7.12 -6.96 1.02
N TRP A 220 -6.42 -5.86 0.73
CA TRP A 220 -6.96 -4.51 0.74
C TRP A 220 -7.03 -3.88 -0.65
N GLN A 221 -6.56 -4.61 -1.66
CA GLN A 221 -6.38 -4.12 -3.03
C GLN A 221 -7.66 -3.54 -3.63
N PHE A 222 -8.78 -4.28 -3.56
CA PHE A 222 -10.05 -3.83 -4.14
C PHE A 222 -10.67 -2.68 -3.33
N ARG A 223 -10.57 -2.71 -2.01
CA ARG A 223 -11.05 -1.62 -1.17
C ARG A 223 -10.32 -0.33 -1.48
N ALA A 224 -9.00 -0.36 -1.48
CA ALA A 224 -8.17 0.79 -1.80
C ALA A 224 -8.30 1.25 -3.27
N LEU A 225 -8.58 0.32 -4.21
CA LEU A 225 -8.86 0.66 -5.60
C LEU A 225 -10.10 1.55 -5.72
N GLY A 226 -11.18 1.21 -5.03
CA GLY A 226 -12.42 1.99 -5.04
C GLY A 226 -12.31 3.39 -4.44
N GLU A 227 -11.22 3.70 -3.73
CA GLU A 227 -10.94 5.02 -3.15
C GLU A 227 -10.09 5.92 -4.09
N LEU A 228 -9.66 5.40 -5.25
CA LEU A 228 -8.84 6.13 -6.19
C LEU A 228 -9.68 7.10 -7.04
N GLU A 229 -9.12 8.26 -7.32
CA GLU A 229 -9.77 9.31 -8.12
C GLU A 229 -9.96 8.88 -9.59
N LYS A 230 -8.93 8.20 -10.15
CA LYS A 230 -8.93 7.75 -11.54
C LYS A 230 -9.18 6.27 -11.59
N LEU A 231 -10.18 5.85 -12.36
CA LEU A 231 -10.52 4.46 -12.61
C LEU A 231 -10.84 3.64 -11.33
N GLY A 232 -11.22 4.31 -10.22
CA GLY A 232 -11.67 3.65 -9.01
C GLY A 232 -12.97 2.86 -9.21
N GLU A 233 -13.79 3.28 -10.17
CA GLU A 233 -15.01 2.59 -10.63
C GLU A 233 -14.74 1.21 -11.23
N LEU A 234 -13.50 0.92 -11.64
CA LEU A 234 -13.10 -0.41 -12.12
C LEU A 234 -13.07 -1.47 -11.01
N ARG A 235 -13.22 -1.08 -9.74
CA ARG A 235 -13.28 -2.03 -8.63
C ARG A 235 -14.28 -3.16 -8.87
N GLU A 236 -15.54 -2.81 -9.13
CA GLU A 236 -16.60 -3.79 -9.28
C GLU A 236 -16.42 -4.71 -10.50
N PRO A 237 -16.15 -4.20 -11.72
CA PRO A 237 -15.87 -5.08 -12.85
C PRO A 237 -14.64 -5.98 -12.64
N LEU A 238 -13.56 -5.49 -12.05
CA LEU A 238 -12.35 -6.30 -11.76
C LEU A 238 -12.64 -7.38 -10.71
N GLU A 239 -13.42 -7.10 -9.68
CA GLU A 239 -13.84 -8.09 -8.68
C GLU A 239 -14.76 -9.14 -9.30
N PHE A 240 -15.68 -8.74 -10.18
CA PHE A 240 -16.56 -9.64 -10.92
C PHE A 240 -15.79 -10.62 -11.81
N LEU A 241 -14.68 -10.22 -12.44
CA LEU A 241 -13.85 -11.13 -13.24
C LEU A 241 -13.35 -12.34 -12.44
N LEU A 242 -13.16 -12.20 -11.13
CA LEU A 242 -12.72 -13.27 -10.23
C LEU A 242 -13.87 -14.05 -9.59
N THR A 243 -14.98 -13.37 -9.28
CA THR A 243 -16.08 -13.93 -8.47
C THR A 243 -17.29 -14.36 -9.29
N GLY A 244 -17.43 -13.84 -10.51
CA GLY A 244 -18.55 -14.15 -11.40
C GLY A 244 -18.49 -15.59 -11.92
N GLU A 245 -19.67 -16.12 -12.29
CA GLU A 245 -19.81 -17.46 -12.87
C GLU A 245 -18.94 -17.63 -14.12
N ASN A 246 -18.50 -18.88 -14.34
CA ASN A 246 -17.61 -19.22 -15.45
C ASN A 246 -18.25 -20.22 -16.43
N ASP A 247 -19.58 -20.19 -16.54
CA ASP A 247 -20.31 -20.86 -17.59
C ASP A 247 -20.10 -20.15 -18.95
N SER A 248 -20.67 -20.69 -20.03
CA SER A 248 -20.49 -20.15 -21.38
C SER A 248 -20.93 -18.66 -21.50
N ALA A 249 -21.96 -18.24 -20.78
CA ALA A 249 -22.42 -16.84 -20.77
C ALA A 249 -21.44 -15.96 -19.96
N GLY A 250 -21.01 -16.44 -18.79
CA GLY A 250 -20.03 -15.77 -17.94
C GLY A 250 -18.69 -15.60 -18.59
N GLN A 251 -18.19 -16.62 -19.29
CA GLN A 251 -16.96 -16.55 -20.06
C GLN A 251 -16.97 -15.47 -21.14
N LYS A 252 -18.09 -15.35 -21.87
CA LYS A 252 -18.27 -14.30 -22.87
C LYS A 252 -18.30 -12.92 -22.23
N LEU A 253 -19.09 -12.75 -21.18
CA LEU A 253 -19.16 -11.48 -20.44
C LEU A 253 -17.80 -11.06 -19.87
N LYS A 254 -17.04 -11.99 -19.31
CA LYS A 254 -15.69 -11.71 -18.80
C LYS A 254 -14.75 -11.25 -19.92
N ALA A 255 -14.81 -11.86 -21.10
CA ALA A 255 -14.02 -11.43 -22.25
C ALA A 255 -14.38 -10.00 -22.70
N GLU A 256 -15.66 -9.67 -22.75
CA GLU A 256 -16.15 -8.32 -23.08
C GLU A 256 -15.68 -7.29 -22.01
N LEU A 257 -15.77 -7.63 -20.71
CA LEU A 257 -15.30 -6.77 -19.63
C LEU A 257 -13.78 -6.53 -19.66
N VAL A 258 -13.00 -7.52 -20.04
CA VAL A 258 -11.54 -7.34 -20.23
C VAL A 258 -11.27 -6.23 -21.26
N GLU A 259 -11.95 -6.26 -22.41
CA GLU A 259 -11.77 -5.24 -23.45
C GLU A 259 -12.25 -3.87 -22.98
N ASP A 260 -13.39 -3.79 -22.27
CA ASP A 260 -13.90 -2.54 -21.72
C ASP A 260 -12.95 -1.91 -20.68
N ILE A 261 -12.36 -2.73 -19.81
CA ILE A 261 -11.35 -2.30 -18.82
C ILE A 261 -10.11 -1.78 -19.55
N CYS A 262 -9.62 -2.53 -20.55
CA CYS A 262 -8.47 -2.11 -21.34
C CYS A 262 -8.73 -0.79 -22.06
N ALA A 263 -9.90 -0.61 -22.66
CA ALA A 263 -10.29 0.63 -23.31
C ALA A 263 -10.33 1.84 -22.34
N GLN A 264 -10.76 1.61 -21.09
CA GLN A 264 -10.76 2.65 -20.05
C GLN A 264 -9.33 3.02 -19.65
N VAL A 265 -8.46 2.05 -19.48
CA VAL A 265 -7.02 2.29 -19.19
C VAL A 265 -6.37 3.06 -20.34
N VAL A 266 -6.62 2.71 -21.60
CA VAL A 266 -6.11 3.43 -22.78
C VAL A 266 -6.58 4.89 -22.78
N ARG A 267 -7.84 5.16 -22.46
CA ARG A 267 -8.34 6.54 -22.36
C ARG A 267 -7.57 7.33 -21.30
N GLU A 268 -7.33 6.74 -20.15
CA GLU A 268 -6.58 7.40 -19.07
C GLU A 268 -5.09 7.62 -19.45
N LEU A 269 -4.45 6.65 -20.12
CA LEU A 269 -3.09 6.83 -20.67
C LEU A 269 -2.99 8.04 -21.60
N ARG A 270 -3.98 8.20 -22.49
CA ARG A 270 -4.06 9.36 -23.40
C ARG A 270 -4.29 10.66 -22.65
N THR A 271 -5.19 10.66 -21.66
CA THR A 271 -5.47 11.84 -20.83
C THR A 271 -4.22 12.32 -20.10
N GLN A 272 -3.37 11.40 -19.66
CA GLN A 272 -2.08 11.73 -19.01
C GLN A 272 -0.94 12.02 -20.02
N GLY A 273 -1.18 11.94 -21.32
CA GLY A 273 -0.13 12.12 -22.35
C GLY A 273 0.93 11.01 -22.32
N LEU A 274 0.58 9.83 -21.83
CA LEU A 274 1.48 8.68 -21.70
C LEU A 274 1.52 7.82 -22.97
N SER A 275 0.49 7.92 -23.80
CA SER A 275 0.41 7.30 -25.13
C SER A 275 -0.47 8.12 -26.05
N CYS A 276 -0.16 8.13 -27.34
CA CYS A 276 -0.96 8.78 -28.38
C CYS A 276 -1.55 7.81 -29.42
N GLY A 277 -1.26 6.52 -29.28
CA GLY A 277 -1.71 5.48 -30.20
C GLY A 277 -3.23 5.30 -30.25
N SER A 278 -3.74 4.77 -31.36
CA SER A 278 -5.17 4.51 -31.58
C SER A 278 -5.55 3.02 -31.47
N TRP A 279 -4.62 2.21 -31.02
CA TRP A 279 -4.85 0.76 -30.88
C TRP A 279 -5.81 0.44 -29.73
N ASP A 280 -6.59 -0.63 -29.89
CA ASP A 280 -7.42 -1.18 -28.81
C ASP A 280 -6.61 -2.18 -27.95
N TYR A 281 -5.54 -2.75 -28.49
CA TYR A 281 -4.64 -3.67 -27.79
C TYR A 281 -3.60 -2.92 -26.97
N LEU A 282 -3.38 -3.35 -25.74
CA LEU A 282 -2.56 -2.60 -24.77
C LEU A 282 -1.05 -2.66 -25.01
N GLU A 283 -0.52 -3.71 -25.64
CA GLU A 283 0.93 -3.89 -25.80
C GLU A 283 1.61 -2.73 -26.55
N PRO A 284 1.06 -2.16 -27.66
CA PRO A 284 1.65 -0.98 -28.30
C PRO A 284 1.72 0.25 -27.38
N HIS A 285 0.71 0.44 -26.50
CA HIS A 285 0.73 1.54 -25.53
C HIS A 285 1.82 1.36 -24.46
N ALA A 286 2.15 0.10 -24.12
CA ALA A 286 3.27 -0.19 -23.23
C ALA A 286 4.62 0.18 -23.85
N LEU A 287 4.78 0.01 -25.16
CA LEU A 287 5.99 0.40 -25.89
C LEU A 287 6.18 1.94 -25.92
N ASP A 288 5.11 2.72 -25.95
CA ASP A 288 5.18 4.19 -25.85
C ASP A 288 5.78 4.68 -24.52
N LEU A 289 5.77 3.83 -23.49
CA LEU A 289 6.28 4.13 -22.13
C LEU A 289 7.75 3.73 -21.92
N MET A 290 8.34 2.95 -22.83
CA MET A 290 9.70 2.43 -22.73
C MET A 290 10.69 3.37 -23.43
#